data_26b7d39f711bc8e6cf7fdbb2dde865fe
#
_entry.id   26b7d39f711bc8e6cf7fdbb2dde865fe
#
_cell.length_a   1.000
_cell.length_b   1.000
_cell.length_c   1.000
_cell.angle_alpha   90.00
_cell.angle_beta   90.00
_cell.angle_gamma   90.00
#
_symmetry.space_group_name_H-M   'P 1'
#
loop_
_entity.id
_entity.type
_entity.pdbx_description
1 polymer ?
#
loop_
_entity_poly.entity_id
_entity_poly.type
_entity_poly.pdbx_seq_one_letter_code
_entity_poly.pdbx_strand_id
1 'polypeptide(L)'
;MSGGSMNYFYAQREEYASCLKDKELVELAEDMARLFHDREWYDSGDIGEGSWNLSVAEFKRKWFTEPREERLERYIDEAVSDLKVSLGIGDFCNDCALFAPQGDGNYGSCRYQTNVLVHGYEKPCGLFDARKVGGGDG
;
A
#
# COMPACT_ATOMS: atom_id res chain seq x y z
N MET A 1 -20.74 0.82 -24.36
CA MET A 1 -21.76 1.55 -23.61
C MET A 1 -21.15 1.89 -22.27
N SER A 2 -21.00 3.15 -22.02
CA SER A 2 -20.30 3.66 -20.87
C SER A 2 -20.97 3.25 -19.57
N GLY A 3 -20.18 2.72 -18.66
CA GLY A 3 -20.58 2.48 -17.28
C GLY A 3 -20.99 3.79 -16.61
N GLY A 4 -22.25 4.04 -16.50
CA GLY A 4 -22.84 5.17 -15.81
C GLY A 4 -23.97 4.72 -14.89
N SER A 5 -24.10 3.40 -14.70
CA SER A 5 -25.20 2.80 -13.95
C SER A 5 -25.20 3.21 -12.48
N MET A 6 -24.03 3.51 -11.92
CA MET A 6 -23.87 3.91 -10.51
C MET A 6 -23.45 5.37 -10.34
N ASN A 7 -23.67 6.21 -11.36
CA ASN A 7 -23.39 7.65 -11.34
C ASN A 7 -21.95 8.00 -10.93
N TYR A 8 -20.98 7.15 -11.32
CA TYR A 8 -19.55 7.31 -11.00
C TYR A 8 -19.29 7.54 -9.50
N PHE A 9 -20.02 6.86 -8.64
CA PHE A 9 -19.89 6.97 -7.19
C PHE A 9 -18.43 6.83 -6.73
N TYR A 10 -17.69 5.92 -7.34
CA TYR A 10 -16.28 5.71 -7.05
C TYR A 10 -15.39 6.96 -7.32
N ALA A 11 -15.78 7.81 -8.26
CA ALA A 11 -15.05 9.05 -8.57
C ALA A 11 -15.32 10.17 -7.55
N GLN A 12 -16.44 10.11 -6.84
CA GLN A 12 -16.83 11.09 -5.83
C GLN A 12 -16.31 10.71 -4.42
N ARG A 13 -15.67 9.56 -4.28
CA ARG A 13 -15.25 8.99 -2.99
C ARG A 13 -14.35 9.91 -2.17
N GLU A 14 -13.41 10.60 -2.81
CA GLU A 14 -12.43 11.45 -2.12
C GLU A 14 -13.10 12.59 -1.36
N GLU A 15 -14.13 13.18 -1.93
CA GLU A 15 -14.89 14.24 -1.30
C GLU A 15 -15.64 13.74 -0.06
N TYR A 16 -16.28 12.57 -0.15
CA TYR A 16 -17.04 12.00 0.96
C TYR A 16 -16.14 11.33 2.01
N ALA A 17 -15.10 10.63 1.61
CA ALA A 17 -14.19 9.95 2.52
C ALA A 17 -13.48 10.94 3.44
N SER A 18 -13.08 12.11 2.94
CA SER A 18 -12.42 13.15 3.73
C SER A 18 -13.27 13.66 4.91
N CYS A 19 -14.60 13.55 4.82
CA CYS A 19 -15.54 13.96 5.87
C CYS A 19 -15.61 12.97 7.04
N LEU A 20 -15.24 11.70 6.84
CA LEU A 20 -15.45 10.65 7.84
C LEU A 20 -14.47 10.73 9.01
N LYS A 21 -13.28 11.28 8.84
CA LYS A 21 -12.21 11.47 9.86
C LYS A 21 -11.76 10.20 10.61
N ASP A 22 -12.45 9.10 10.46
CA ASP A 22 -12.15 7.80 11.05
C ASP A 22 -11.49 6.92 9.99
N LYS A 23 -10.27 6.43 10.26
CA LYS A 23 -9.47 5.68 9.29
C LYS A 23 -10.17 4.40 8.81
N GLU A 24 -10.81 3.68 9.72
CA GLU A 24 -11.53 2.44 9.39
C GLU A 24 -12.72 2.72 8.47
N LEU A 25 -13.48 3.79 8.75
CA LEU A 25 -14.61 4.19 7.92
C LEU A 25 -14.17 4.75 6.56
N VAL A 26 -13.07 5.49 6.50
CA VAL A 26 -12.47 5.96 5.24
C VAL A 26 -12.09 4.77 4.36
N GLU A 27 -11.38 3.79 4.91
CA GLU A 27 -10.97 2.60 4.17
C GLU A 27 -12.17 1.75 3.73
N LEU A 28 -13.19 1.61 4.57
CA LEU A 28 -14.44 0.95 4.19
C LEU A 28 -15.11 1.65 2.99
N ALA A 29 -15.19 2.98 3.03
CA ALA A 29 -15.78 3.77 1.95
C ALA A 29 -14.98 3.63 0.64
N GLU A 30 -13.65 3.59 0.72
CA GLU A 30 -12.78 3.38 -0.43
C GLU A 30 -12.94 1.97 -1.03
N ASP A 31 -12.99 0.95 -0.20
CA ASP A 31 -13.18 -0.43 -0.67
C ASP A 31 -14.58 -0.64 -1.25
N MET A 32 -15.61 -0.01 -0.68
CA MET A 32 -16.96 0.02 -1.26
C MET A 32 -16.98 0.72 -2.63
N ALA A 33 -16.31 1.86 -2.75
CA ALA A 33 -16.22 2.57 -4.03
C ALA A 33 -15.52 1.73 -5.10
N ARG A 34 -14.45 1.02 -4.72
CA ARG A 34 -13.76 0.07 -5.62
C ARG A 34 -14.68 -1.07 -6.04
N LEU A 35 -15.46 -1.63 -5.10
CA LEU A 35 -16.40 -2.69 -5.42
C LEU A 35 -17.51 -2.22 -6.39
N PHE A 36 -18.01 -0.99 -6.24
CA PHE A 36 -18.96 -0.39 -7.18
C PHE A 36 -18.34 -0.15 -8.56
N HIS A 37 -17.09 0.30 -8.62
CA HIS A 37 -16.35 0.45 -9.86
C HIS A 37 -16.20 -0.90 -10.59
N ASP A 38 -15.80 -1.95 -9.89
CA ASP A 38 -15.65 -3.28 -10.47
C ASP A 38 -17.01 -3.85 -10.91
N ARG A 39 -18.08 -3.54 -10.19
CA ARG A 39 -19.44 -3.91 -10.59
C ARG A 39 -19.86 -3.23 -11.89
N GLU A 40 -19.58 -1.93 -12.01
CA GLU A 40 -19.88 -1.16 -13.21
C GLU A 40 -19.11 -1.70 -14.43
N TRP A 41 -17.85 -2.07 -14.23
CA TRP A 41 -17.01 -2.67 -15.27
C TRP A 41 -17.45 -4.10 -15.64
N TYR A 42 -17.96 -4.85 -14.70
CA TYR A 42 -18.56 -6.14 -14.99
C TYR A 42 -19.83 -6.00 -15.83
N ASP A 43 -20.70 -5.06 -15.48
CA ASP A 43 -21.94 -4.80 -16.21
C ASP A 43 -21.69 -4.25 -17.64
N SER A 44 -20.62 -3.50 -17.85
CA SER A 44 -20.18 -3.03 -19.18
C SER A 44 -19.41 -4.08 -19.98
N GLY A 45 -18.98 -5.16 -19.35
CA GLY A 45 -18.20 -6.23 -19.99
C GLY A 45 -16.70 -5.95 -20.06
N ASP A 46 -16.20 -4.93 -19.36
CA ASP A 46 -14.78 -4.57 -19.30
C ASP A 46 -13.98 -5.57 -18.45
N ILE A 47 -14.62 -6.18 -17.45
CA ILE A 47 -14.04 -7.28 -16.67
C ILE A 47 -14.94 -8.52 -16.73
N GLY A 48 -14.32 -9.70 -16.57
CA GLY A 48 -15.04 -10.98 -16.56
C GLY A 48 -15.59 -11.35 -15.18
N GLU A 49 -16.47 -12.35 -15.16
CA GLU A 49 -17.10 -12.89 -13.95
C GLU A 49 -16.07 -13.32 -12.89
N GLY A 50 -14.93 -13.90 -13.31
CA GLY A 50 -13.87 -14.32 -12.39
C GLY A 50 -13.27 -13.14 -11.61
N SER A 51 -13.00 -12.01 -12.28
CA SER A 51 -12.49 -10.80 -11.64
C SER A 51 -13.51 -10.19 -10.69
N TRP A 52 -14.78 -10.10 -11.10
CA TRP A 52 -15.85 -9.65 -10.23
C TRP A 52 -16.00 -10.50 -8.96
N ASN A 53 -16.03 -11.84 -9.11
CA ASN A 53 -16.13 -12.75 -7.98
C ASN A 53 -14.93 -12.63 -7.02
N LEU A 54 -13.73 -12.38 -7.54
CA LEU A 54 -12.54 -12.14 -6.73
C LEU A 54 -12.68 -10.85 -5.91
N SER A 55 -13.08 -9.74 -6.52
CA SER A 55 -13.29 -8.46 -5.82
C SER A 55 -14.31 -8.60 -4.69
N VAL A 56 -15.42 -9.31 -4.93
CA VAL A 56 -16.43 -9.59 -3.90
C VAL A 56 -15.88 -10.45 -2.77
N ALA A 57 -15.11 -11.48 -3.10
CA ALA A 57 -14.52 -12.39 -2.10
C ALA A 57 -13.50 -11.66 -1.21
N GLU A 58 -12.65 -10.82 -1.80
CA GLU A 58 -11.66 -10.00 -1.07
C GLU A 58 -12.34 -9.01 -0.13
N PHE A 59 -13.36 -8.29 -0.62
CA PHE A 59 -14.13 -7.37 0.22
C PHE A 59 -14.78 -8.09 1.41
N LYS A 60 -15.44 -9.23 1.16
CA LYS A 60 -16.07 -10.02 2.24
C LYS A 60 -15.05 -10.57 3.23
N ARG A 61 -13.90 -11.05 2.76
CA ARG A 61 -12.83 -11.53 3.63
C ARG A 61 -12.36 -10.42 4.58
N LYS A 62 -12.05 -9.25 4.03
CA LYS A 62 -11.51 -8.13 4.79
C LYS A 62 -12.50 -7.57 5.82
N TRP A 63 -13.76 -7.41 5.44
CA TRP A 63 -14.73 -6.68 6.27
C TRP A 63 -15.63 -7.56 7.13
N PHE A 64 -15.83 -8.82 6.75
CA PHE A 64 -16.75 -9.72 7.47
C PHE A 64 -16.08 -10.96 8.06
N THR A 65 -14.86 -11.29 7.64
CA THR A 65 -14.15 -12.48 8.11
C THR A 65 -12.92 -12.14 8.93
N GLU A 66 -12.15 -11.12 8.53
CA GLU A 66 -10.98 -10.65 9.27
C GLU A 66 -11.43 -10.02 10.60
N PRO A 67 -10.89 -10.47 11.75
CA PRO A 67 -11.18 -9.84 13.04
C PRO A 67 -10.82 -8.34 13.02
N ARG A 68 -11.67 -7.54 13.68
CA ARG A 68 -11.45 -6.09 13.74
C ARG A 68 -10.12 -5.75 14.41
N GLU A 69 -9.73 -6.53 15.41
CA GLU A 69 -8.48 -6.36 16.15
C GLU A 69 -7.26 -6.46 15.24
N GLU A 70 -7.21 -7.46 14.36
CA GLU A 70 -6.12 -7.64 13.38
C GLU A 70 -6.04 -6.45 12.41
N ARG A 71 -7.19 -5.92 12.01
CA ARG A 71 -7.26 -4.74 11.14
C ARG A 71 -6.74 -3.49 11.84
N LEU A 72 -7.08 -3.29 13.11
CA LEU A 72 -6.58 -2.17 13.92
C LEU A 72 -5.07 -2.28 14.20
N GLU A 73 -4.54 -3.48 14.46
CA GLU A 73 -3.11 -3.72 14.61
C GLU A 73 -2.36 -3.33 13.33
N ARG A 74 -2.87 -3.69 12.17
CA ARG A 74 -2.30 -3.27 10.88
C ARG A 74 -2.24 -1.76 10.74
N TYR A 75 -3.29 -1.02 11.12
CA TYR A 75 -3.26 0.46 11.09
C TYR A 75 -2.22 1.05 12.03
N ILE A 76 -2.03 0.46 13.19
CA ILE A 76 -0.99 0.87 14.13
C ILE A 76 0.39 0.65 13.53
N ASP A 77 0.62 -0.54 12.96
CA ASP A 77 1.89 -0.88 12.33
C ASP A 77 2.22 0.04 11.14
N GLU A 78 1.24 0.34 10.30
CA GLU A 78 1.38 1.31 9.21
C GLU A 78 1.74 2.70 9.74
N ALA A 79 1.00 3.20 10.75
CA ALA A 79 1.25 4.52 11.33
C ALA A 79 2.64 4.61 11.99
N VAL A 80 3.08 3.56 12.68
CA VAL A 80 4.42 3.46 13.25
C VAL A 80 5.48 3.44 12.15
N SER A 81 5.22 2.71 11.07
CA SER A 81 6.13 2.67 9.92
C SER A 81 6.28 4.03 9.26
N ASP A 82 5.16 4.73 9.02
CA ASP A 82 5.15 6.07 8.43
C ASP A 82 5.87 7.08 9.32
N LEU A 83 5.66 6.99 10.64
CA LEU A 83 6.36 7.83 11.61
C LEU A 83 7.86 7.56 11.60
N LYS A 84 8.30 6.31 11.55
CA LYS A 84 9.72 5.95 11.44
C LYS A 84 10.34 6.53 10.17
N VAL A 85 9.64 6.41 9.03
CA VAL A 85 10.09 7.03 7.76
C VAL A 85 10.25 8.53 7.91
N SER A 86 9.24 9.21 8.47
CA SER A 86 9.26 10.67 8.62
C SER A 86 10.35 11.19 9.57
N LEU A 87 10.75 10.38 10.54
CA LEU A 87 11.82 10.68 11.49
C LEU A 87 13.20 10.18 11.02
N GLY A 88 13.28 9.49 9.89
CA GLY A 88 14.52 8.85 9.43
C GLY A 88 15.01 7.73 10.36
N ILE A 89 14.10 7.08 11.09
CA ILE A 89 14.40 6.02 12.05
C ILE A 89 13.93 4.68 11.48
N GLY A 90 14.79 3.71 11.42
CA GLY A 90 14.44 2.34 11.04
C GLY A 90 15.41 1.72 10.06
N ASP A 91 15.13 0.48 9.74
CA ASP A 91 15.87 -0.27 8.72
C ASP A 91 15.28 0.07 7.36
N PHE A 92 15.95 0.86 6.55
CA PHE A 92 15.55 1.22 5.20
C PHE A 92 16.52 0.62 4.18
N CYS A 93 16.12 0.58 2.91
CA CYS A 93 17.02 0.17 1.85
C CYS A 93 18.32 0.98 1.85
N ASN A 94 18.27 2.25 2.22
CA ASN A 94 19.45 3.11 2.37
C ASN A 94 20.43 2.60 3.42
N ASP A 95 19.96 1.88 4.44
CA ASP A 95 20.79 1.30 5.51
C ASP A 95 21.24 -0.14 5.18
N CYS A 96 20.80 -0.68 4.05
CA CYS A 96 21.15 -2.02 3.60
C CYS A 96 22.53 -2.04 2.90
N ALA A 97 23.35 -3.03 3.24
CA ALA A 97 24.65 -3.23 2.59
C ALA A 97 24.58 -3.54 1.09
N LEU A 98 23.42 -4.03 0.62
CA LEU A 98 23.16 -4.36 -0.78
C LEU A 98 22.65 -3.18 -1.60
N PHE A 99 22.32 -2.07 -0.97
CA PHE A 99 21.83 -0.85 -1.64
C PHE A 99 23.00 0.00 -2.14
N ALA A 100 22.98 0.35 -3.40
CA ALA A 100 23.95 1.26 -4.03
C ALA A 100 23.24 2.58 -4.38
N PRO A 101 23.45 3.67 -3.61
CA PRO A 101 22.80 4.95 -3.87
C PRO A 101 23.24 5.54 -5.21
N GLN A 102 22.35 6.28 -5.87
CA GLN A 102 22.59 7.02 -7.09
C GLN A 102 22.19 8.50 -6.90
N GLY A 103 22.94 9.39 -7.49
CA GLY A 103 22.62 10.82 -7.46
C GLY A 103 22.60 11.42 -6.05
N ASP A 104 21.47 11.95 -5.62
CA ASP A 104 21.24 12.55 -4.32
C ASP A 104 21.09 11.55 -3.15
N GLY A 105 21.16 10.27 -3.45
CA GLY A 105 21.03 9.18 -2.47
C GLY A 105 19.60 8.76 -2.15
N ASN A 106 18.58 9.45 -2.68
CA ASN A 106 17.18 9.08 -2.43
C ASN A 106 16.76 7.85 -3.20
N TYR A 107 17.44 7.56 -4.29
CA TYR A 107 17.23 6.37 -5.13
C TYR A 107 18.54 5.61 -5.31
N GLY A 108 18.42 4.35 -5.61
CA GLY A 108 19.57 3.51 -5.88
C GLY A 108 19.19 2.16 -6.45
N SER A 109 20.20 1.34 -6.70
CA SER A 109 20.01 -0.04 -7.16
C SER A 109 20.27 -1.01 -6.03
N CYS A 110 19.42 -2.02 -5.88
CA CYS A 110 19.67 -3.15 -5.01
C CYS A 110 20.52 -4.18 -5.75
N ARG A 111 21.64 -4.60 -5.18
CA ARG A 111 22.52 -5.63 -5.79
C ARG A 111 21.85 -6.99 -5.92
N TYR A 112 20.82 -7.24 -5.11
CA TYR A 112 20.04 -8.48 -5.19
C TYR A 112 18.97 -8.42 -6.28
N GLN A 113 18.33 -7.28 -6.46
CA GLN A 113 17.33 -7.04 -7.51
C GLN A 113 18.01 -6.32 -8.68
N THR A 114 18.63 -7.08 -9.55
CA THR A 114 19.31 -6.52 -10.72
C THR A 114 18.34 -5.75 -11.60
N ASN A 115 18.68 -4.47 -11.87
CA ASN A 115 17.94 -3.53 -12.74
C ASN A 115 16.64 -2.93 -12.15
N VAL A 116 16.40 -3.00 -10.86
CA VAL A 116 15.29 -2.29 -10.22
C VAL A 116 15.81 -1.05 -9.50
N LEU A 117 15.27 0.12 -9.85
CA LEU A 117 15.49 1.35 -9.14
C LEU A 117 14.62 1.33 -7.87
N VAL A 118 15.25 1.42 -6.70
CA VAL A 118 14.59 1.33 -5.39
C VAL A 118 14.73 2.67 -4.69
N HIS A 119 13.67 3.13 -4.05
CA HIS A 119 13.74 4.30 -3.18
C HIS A 119 14.48 3.95 -1.90
N GLY A 120 15.45 4.77 -1.48
CA GLY A 120 16.30 4.49 -0.31
C GLY A 120 15.55 4.32 1.01
N TYR A 121 14.33 4.86 1.09
CA TYR A 121 13.44 4.77 2.24
C TYR A 121 12.33 3.72 2.09
N GLU A 122 12.41 2.84 1.12
CA GLU A 122 11.51 1.69 1.05
C GLU A 122 11.78 0.70 2.19
N LYS A 123 10.73 -0.04 2.59
CA LYS A 123 10.88 -1.12 3.56
C LYS A 123 11.86 -2.16 3.02
N PRO A 124 12.79 -2.63 3.85
CA PRO A 124 13.75 -3.63 3.41
C PRO A 124 13.05 -4.92 2.99
N CYS A 125 13.55 -5.53 1.94
CA CYS A 125 13.13 -6.86 1.55
C CYS A 125 13.62 -7.91 2.58
N GLY A 126 13.12 -9.15 2.49
CA GLY A 126 13.52 -10.24 3.39
C GLY A 126 15.01 -10.62 3.37
N LEU A 127 15.81 -9.96 2.53
CA LEU A 127 17.25 -10.13 2.38
C LEU A 127 18.04 -8.90 2.89
N PHE A 128 17.39 -8.08 3.71
CA PHE A 128 18.04 -6.92 4.31
C PHE A 128 19.29 -7.34 5.10
N ASP A 129 20.41 -6.72 4.77
CA ASP A 129 21.69 -6.86 5.47
C ASP A 129 22.12 -5.49 5.97
N ALA A 130 22.04 -5.28 7.28
CA ALA A 130 22.41 -4.01 7.88
C ALA A 130 23.87 -3.66 7.55
N ARG A 131 24.11 -2.44 7.07
CA ARG A 131 25.47 -1.94 6.92
C ARG A 131 26.14 -1.97 8.29
N LYS A 132 27.24 -2.68 8.40
CA LYS A 132 28.11 -2.53 9.57
C LYS A 132 28.61 -1.09 9.57
N VAL A 133 28.09 -0.29 10.48
CA VAL A 133 28.66 1.01 10.79
C VAL A 133 30.09 0.71 11.19
N GLY A 134 31.04 1.12 10.36
CA GLY A 134 32.44 0.89 10.61
C GLY A 134 32.79 1.45 11.97
N GLY A 135 33.07 0.57 12.92
CA GLY A 135 33.73 0.94 14.14
C GLY A 135 35.07 1.56 13.76
N GLY A 136 35.14 2.86 13.91
CA GLY A 136 36.43 3.56 13.84
C GLY A 136 37.27 3.02 14.98
N ASP A 137 38.24 2.18 14.66
CA ASP A 137 39.36 1.92 15.51
C ASP A 137 40.16 3.24 15.59
N GLY A 138 40.04 3.87 16.73
CA GLY A 138 40.93 4.91 17.14
C GLY A 138 42.23 4.36 17.65
#